data_5d51c61829e880741cd3bd11c9fcc0d6
#
_entry.id   5d51c61829e880741cd3bd11c9fcc0d6
#
_cell.length_a   1.000
_cell.length_b   1.000
_cell.length_c   1.000
_cell.angle_alpha   90.00
_cell.angle_beta   90.00
_cell.angle_gamma   90.00
#
_symmetry.space_group_name_H-M   'P 1'
#
loop_
_entity.id
_entity.type
_entity.pdbx_description
1 polymer ?
#
loop_
_entity_poly.entity_id
_entity_poly.type
_entity_poly.pdbx_seq_one_letter_code
_entity_poly.pdbx_strand_id
1 'polypeptide(L)'
;IYEVPIPAKAWKVGFLETNNWRTSRLFTQFAVTPADLDAFLASVGSSRAELIAGAVTISPHDADVAGWSWSPRAAWYGTSLEQADPRPSRDITVDLTDPEHPKVYVVSTTTP
;
A
#
# COMPACT_ATOMS: atom_id res chain seq x y z
N ILE A 1 14.86 -3.22 -1.05
CA ILE A 1 14.46 -4.60 -1.33
C ILE A 1 12.95 -4.75 -1.49
N TYR A 2 12.15 -4.02 -0.72
CA TYR A 2 10.69 -4.06 -0.84
C TYR A 2 10.16 -3.05 -1.87
N GLU A 3 10.97 -2.13 -2.30
CA GLU A 3 10.65 -1.13 -3.33
C GLU A 3 9.38 -0.33 -3.02
N VAL A 4 9.26 0.17 -1.79
CA VAL A 4 8.17 1.08 -1.38
C VAL A 4 8.75 2.48 -1.19
N PRO A 5 8.72 3.33 -2.23
CA PRO A 5 9.33 4.65 -2.20
C PRO A 5 8.43 5.67 -1.49
N ILE A 6 8.47 5.69 -0.16
CA ILE A 6 7.65 6.59 0.64
C ILE A 6 8.02 8.04 0.35
N PRO A 7 7.05 8.93 0.04
CA PRO A 7 7.32 10.34 -0.14
C PRO A 7 7.98 10.98 1.08
N ALA A 8 8.96 11.86 0.85
CA ALA A 8 9.73 12.49 1.93
C ALA A 8 8.86 13.31 2.89
N LYS A 9 7.74 13.84 2.41
CA LYS A 9 6.81 14.65 3.19
C LYS A 9 5.66 13.85 3.80
N ALA A 10 5.67 12.52 3.64
CA ALA A 10 4.65 11.68 4.25
C ALA A 10 4.69 11.78 5.77
N TRP A 11 3.53 11.65 6.40
CA TRP A 11 3.41 11.63 7.86
C TRP A 11 2.58 10.42 8.30
N LYS A 12 2.55 10.15 9.62
CA LYS A 12 1.90 8.96 10.19
C LYS A 12 2.45 7.67 9.58
N VAL A 13 3.76 7.66 9.30
CA VAL A 13 4.43 6.52 8.67
C VAL A 13 4.58 5.39 9.68
N GLY A 14 4.14 4.20 9.31
CA GLY A 14 4.29 3.00 10.12
C GLY A 14 4.79 1.85 9.28
N PHE A 15 5.62 1.01 9.89
CA PHE A 15 6.21 -0.18 9.26
C PHE A 15 6.05 -1.40 10.13
N LEU A 16 5.84 -2.54 9.49
CA LEU A 16 5.93 -3.85 10.12
C LEU A 16 6.55 -4.80 9.10
N GLU A 17 7.63 -5.46 9.46
CA GLU A 17 8.22 -6.49 8.62
C GLU A 17 7.98 -7.86 9.23
N THR A 18 7.54 -8.81 8.42
CA THR A 18 7.40 -10.21 8.80
C THR A 18 8.22 -11.07 7.87
N ASN A 19 8.87 -12.08 8.44
CA ASN A 19 9.72 -13.00 7.68
C ASN A 19 9.38 -14.43 8.05
N ASN A 20 9.31 -15.27 7.03
CA ASN A 20 9.33 -16.70 7.21
C ASN A 20 10.33 -17.30 6.21
N TRP A 21 10.51 -18.60 6.21
CA TRP A 21 11.55 -19.20 5.39
C TRP A 21 11.26 -19.17 3.89
N ARG A 22 10.04 -18.78 3.46
CA ARG A 22 9.64 -18.72 2.05
C ARG A 22 9.35 -17.32 1.55
N THR A 23 8.83 -16.47 2.43
CA THR A 23 8.41 -15.13 2.02
C THR A 23 8.75 -14.11 3.09
N SER A 24 9.02 -12.91 2.63
CA SER A 24 9.15 -11.74 3.51
C SER A 24 8.14 -10.69 3.06
N ARG A 25 7.51 -10.02 4.02
CA ARG A 25 6.53 -8.97 3.77
C ARG A 25 6.87 -7.72 4.54
N LEU A 26 6.72 -6.58 3.88
CA LEU A 26 6.75 -5.28 4.52
C LEU A 26 5.36 -4.67 4.45
N PHE A 27 4.81 -4.37 5.61
CA PHE A 27 3.54 -3.66 5.77
C PHE A 27 3.87 -2.20 6.03
N THR A 28 3.37 -1.30 5.20
CA THR A 28 3.67 0.13 5.30
C THR A 28 2.38 0.93 5.26
N GLN A 29 2.27 1.92 6.12
CA GLN A 29 1.18 2.89 6.06
C GLN A 29 1.74 4.30 6.17
N PHE A 30 1.13 5.24 5.46
CA PHE A 30 1.50 6.65 5.55
C PHE A 30 0.38 7.53 5.04
N ALA A 31 0.40 8.80 5.44
CA ALA A 31 -0.50 9.81 4.92
C ALA A 31 0.29 10.80 4.06
N VAL A 32 -0.32 11.31 3.01
CA VAL A 32 0.32 12.19 2.03
C VAL A 32 -0.62 13.28 1.57
N THR A 33 -0.09 14.26 0.83
CA THR A 33 -0.91 15.19 0.05
C THR A 33 -1.40 14.51 -1.23
N PRO A 34 -2.46 15.04 -1.89
CA PRO A 34 -2.91 14.47 -3.16
C PRO A 34 -1.81 14.43 -4.23
N ALA A 35 -0.97 15.46 -4.31
CA ALA A 35 0.14 15.50 -5.27
C ALA A 35 1.17 14.41 -4.97
N ASP A 36 1.50 14.18 -3.70
CA ASP A 36 2.45 13.15 -3.30
C ASP A 36 1.86 11.75 -3.51
N LEU A 37 0.54 11.58 -3.38
CA LEU A 37 -0.11 10.32 -3.74
C LEU A 37 0.12 9.99 -5.22
N ASP A 38 -0.11 10.96 -6.10
CA ASP A 38 0.11 10.77 -7.54
C ASP A 38 1.56 10.42 -7.83
N ALA A 39 2.51 11.12 -7.20
CA ALA A 39 3.93 10.85 -7.35
C ALA A 39 4.31 9.45 -6.85
N PHE A 40 3.75 9.03 -5.71
CA PHE A 40 3.98 7.69 -5.18
C PHE A 40 3.48 6.62 -6.16
N LEU A 41 2.24 6.76 -6.64
CA LEU A 41 1.67 5.80 -7.58
C LEU A 41 2.50 5.72 -8.86
N ALA A 42 2.93 6.85 -9.41
CA ALA A 42 3.79 6.89 -10.59
C ALA A 42 5.12 6.17 -10.33
N SER A 43 5.71 6.36 -9.15
CA SER A 43 7.01 5.76 -8.81
C SER A 43 6.95 4.23 -8.71
N VAL A 44 5.78 3.65 -8.44
CA VAL A 44 5.60 2.19 -8.41
C VAL A 44 4.98 1.66 -9.71
N GLY A 45 4.87 2.49 -10.74
CA GLY A 45 4.36 2.08 -12.05
C GLY A 45 2.85 2.07 -12.15
N SER A 46 2.16 2.85 -11.34
CA SER A 46 0.70 2.92 -11.32
C SER A 46 0.20 4.37 -11.45
N SER A 47 -1.10 4.56 -11.32
CA SER A 47 -1.75 5.87 -11.31
C SER A 47 -3.11 5.75 -10.63
N ARG A 48 -3.76 6.89 -10.37
CA ARG A 48 -5.12 6.86 -9.81
C ARG A 48 -6.11 6.14 -10.72
N ALA A 49 -5.91 6.18 -12.04
CA ALA A 49 -6.76 5.49 -12.99
C ALA A 49 -6.70 3.97 -12.84
N GLU A 50 -5.60 3.44 -12.31
CA GLU A 50 -5.42 2.02 -12.05
C GLU A 50 -6.08 1.57 -10.74
N LEU A 51 -6.44 2.49 -9.86
CA LEU A 51 -7.10 2.18 -8.60
C LEU A 51 -8.56 1.82 -8.85
N ILE A 52 -9.00 0.73 -8.25
CA ILE A 52 -10.38 0.25 -8.38
C ILE A 52 -11.19 0.75 -7.19
N ALA A 53 -12.23 1.53 -7.46
CA ALA A 53 -13.10 2.08 -6.42
C ALA A 53 -13.79 0.94 -5.64
N GLY A 54 -13.76 1.05 -4.32
CA GLY A 54 -14.36 0.08 -3.42
C GLY A 54 -13.54 -1.18 -3.22
N ALA A 55 -12.39 -1.31 -3.88
CA ALA A 55 -11.53 -2.49 -3.74
C ALA A 55 -10.57 -2.32 -2.58
N VAL A 56 -10.49 -3.32 -1.71
CA VAL A 56 -9.45 -3.49 -0.71
C VAL A 56 -8.62 -4.69 -1.15
N THR A 57 -7.44 -4.43 -1.70
CA THR A 57 -6.60 -5.47 -2.29
C THR A 57 -5.73 -6.20 -1.26
N ILE A 58 -5.58 -5.62 -0.08
CA ILE A 58 -4.85 -6.25 1.02
C ILE A 58 -5.78 -7.28 1.67
N SER A 59 -5.29 -8.52 1.81
CA SER A 59 -6.10 -9.60 2.37
C SER A 59 -6.50 -9.32 3.83
N PRO A 60 -7.62 -9.89 4.31
CA PRO A 60 -7.98 -9.78 5.73
C PRO A 60 -6.91 -10.31 6.66
N HIS A 61 -6.20 -11.36 6.27
CA HIS A 61 -5.10 -11.91 7.06
C HIS A 61 -3.97 -10.90 7.20
N ASP A 62 -3.53 -10.29 6.11
CA ASP A 62 -2.46 -9.29 6.14
C ASP A 62 -2.86 -8.05 6.92
N ALA A 63 -4.08 -7.58 6.74
CA ALA A 63 -4.60 -6.44 7.51
C ALA A 63 -4.59 -6.73 9.02
N ASP A 64 -4.99 -7.94 9.41
CA ASP A 64 -5.02 -8.36 10.80
C ASP A 64 -3.60 -8.40 11.40
N VAL A 65 -2.63 -8.92 10.66
CA VAL A 65 -1.22 -8.95 11.08
C VAL A 65 -0.70 -7.54 11.34
N ALA A 66 -1.04 -6.59 10.48
CA ALA A 66 -0.59 -5.19 10.61
C ALA A 66 -1.42 -4.38 11.61
N GLY A 67 -2.52 -4.92 12.12
CA GLY A 67 -3.45 -4.20 13.00
C GLY A 67 -4.32 -3.21 12.26
N TRP A 68 -4.49 -3.37 10.94
CA TRP A 68 -5.35 -2.50 10.13
C TRP A 68 -6.78 -3.00 10.12
N SER A 69 -7.73 -2.07 10.04
CA SER A 69 -9.14 -2.39 9.88
C SER A 69 -9.72 -1.53 8.76
N TRP A 70 -10.64 -2.12 8.00
CA TRP A 70 -11.25 -1.47 6.85
C TRP A 70 -12.66 -1.04 7.19
N SER A 71 -12.86 0.25 7.50
CA SER A 71 -14.19 0.77 7.76
C SER A 71 -15.04 0.71 6.50
N PRO A 72 -16.28 0.14 6.55
CA PRO A 72 -17.15 0.13 5.38
C PRO A 72 -17.64 1.51 4.96
N ARG A 73 -17.41 2.52 5.79
CA ARG A 73 -17.79 3.92 5.51
C ARG A 73 -16.68 4.71 4.82
N ALA A 74 -15.48 4.15 4.76
CA ALA A 74 -14.35 4.82 4.12
C ALA A 74 -14.40 4.65 2.60
N ALA A 75 -13.83 5.60 1.88
CA ALA A 75 -13.72 5.55 0.43
C ALA A 75 -12.43 4.81 0.05
N TRP A 76 -12.53 3.50 -0.15
CA TRP A 76 -11.40 2.63 -0.46
C TRP A 76 -11.16 2.53 -1.97
N TYR A 77 -9.88 2.57 -2.35
CA TYR A 77 -9.43 2.34 -3.71
C TYR A 77 -8.20 1.44 -3.65
N GLY A 78 -8.15 0.42 -4.48
CA GLY A 78 -7.06 -0.54 -4.40
C GLY A 78 -6.56 -1.02 -5.74
N THR A 79 -5.31 -1.46 -5.76
CA THR A 79 -4.68 -2.12 -6.91
C THR A 79 -3.63 -3.11 -6.42
N SER A 80 -3.34 -4.10 -7.25
CA SER A 80 -2.26 -5.05 -7.01
C SER A 80 -1.26 -4.96 -8.15
N LEU A 81 0.02 -4.92 -7.82
CA LEU A 81 1.12 -4.84 -8.78
C LEU A 81 1.99 -6.07 -8.63
N GLU A 82 2.00 -6.91 -9.64
CA GLU A 82 2.83 -8.11 -9.68
C GLU A 82 4.07 -7.84 -10.53
N GLN A 83 5.20 -8.37 -10.09
CA GLN A 83 6.46 -8.26 -10.82
C GLN A 83 7.13 -9.62 -10.86
N ALA A 84 7.94 -9.84 -11.89
CA ALA A 84 8.73 -11.07 -12.00
C ALA A 84 9.77 -11.13 -10.88
N ASP A 85 9.96 -12.32 -10.30
CA ASP A 85 10.99 -12.54 -9.29
C ASP A 85 12.37 -12.08 -9.81
N PRO A 86 13.23 -11.53 -8.95
CA PRO A 86 13.10 -11.39 -7.50
C PRO A 86 12.45 -10.07 -7.03
N ARG A 87 11.80 -9.33 -7.89
CA ARG A 87 11.18 -8.06 -7.53
C ARG A 87 9.90 -8.29 -6.72
N PRO A 88 9.62 -7.44 -5.72
CA PRO A 88 8.44 -7.63 -4.88
C PRO A 88 7.14 -7.36 -5.63
N SER A 89 6.09 -8.13 -5.30
CA SER A 89 4.73 -7.73 -5.64
C SER A 89 4.17 -6.82 -4.54
N ARG A 90 3.21 -5.97 -4.91
CA ARG A 90 2.65 -4.98 -3.99
C ARG A 90 1.13 -4.96 -4.09
N ASP A 91 0.49 -4.98 -2.92
CA ASP A 91 -0.94 -4.69 -2.79
C ASP A 91 -1.06 -3.30 -2.18
N ILE A 92 -1.76 -2.40 -2.86
CA ILE A 92 -1.90 -1.01 -2.46
C ILE A 92 -3.37 -0.70 -2.25
N THR A 93 -3.72 -0.21 -1.06
CA THR A 93 -5.06 0.24 -0.73
C THR A 93 -4.97 1.68 -0.23
N VAL A 94 -5.79 2.55 -0.78
CA VAL A 94 -5.80 3.97 -0.47
C VAL A 94 -7.14 4.36 0.11
N ASP A 95 -7.13 5.10 1.21
CA ASP A 95 -8.32 5.69 1.82
C ASP A 95 -8.43 7.14 1.36
N LEU A 96 -9.44 7.43 0.55
CA LEU A 96 -9.74 8.77 0.03
C LEU A 96 -10.98 9.39 0.71
N THR A 97 -11.34 8.95 1.91
CA THR A 97 -12.45 9.54 2.68
C THR A 97 -12.23 11.04 2.89
N ASP A 98 -10.98 11.42 3.17
CA ASP A 98 -10.55 12.81 3.14
C ASP A 98 -9.62 13.00 1.94
N PRO A 99 -10.12 13.53 0.81
CA PRO A 99 -9.31 13.63 -0.42
C PRO A 99 -8.07 14.53 -0.29
N GLU A 100 -8.08 15.46 0.68
CA GLU A 100 -6.93 16.36 0.93
C GLU A 100 -5.82 15.66 1.72
N HIS A 101 -6.15 14.55 2.39
CA HIS A 101 -5.23 13.80 3.25
C HIS A 101 -5.35 12.30 2.98
N PRO A 102 -4.98 11.84 1.77
CA PRO A 102 -5.02 10.41 1.46
C PRO A 102 -4.16 9.59 2.40
N LYS A 103 -4.64 8.42 2.79
CA LYS A 103 -3.88 7.43 3.55
C LYS A 103 -3.57 6.25 2.65
N VAL A 104 -2.33 5.81 2.66
CA VAL A 104 -1.86 4.73 1.79
C VAL A 104 -1.42 3.54 2.65
N TYR A 105 -1.89 2.36 2.27
CA TYR A 105 -1.55 1.09 2.90
C TYR A 105 -0.94 0.20 1.84
N VAL A 106 0.25 -0.32 2.09
CA VAL A 106 0.99 -1.14 1.14
C VAL A 106 1.45 -2.42 1.81
N VAL A 107 1.24 -3.54 1.15
CA VAL A 107 1.88 -4.81 1.51
C VAL A 107 2.80 -5.20 0.35
N SER A 108 4.10 -5.19 0.60
CA SER A 108 5.12 -5.61 -0.37
C SER A 108 5.62 -6.99 0.02
N THR A 109 5.57 -7.93 -0.92
CA THR A 109 5.93 -9.33 -0.69
C THR A 109 7.09 -9.72 -1.58
N THR A 110 8.13 -10.29 -0.97
CA THR A 110 9.27 -10.85 -1.70
C THR A 110 9.38 -12.35 -1.41
N THR A 111 9.84 -13.09 -2.41
CA THR A 111 10.16 -14.52 -2.28
C THR A 111 11.68 -14.66 -2.32
N PRO A 112 12.32 -15.18 -1.25
CA PRO A 112 13.77 -15.38 -1.24
C PRO A 112 14.23 -16.40 -2.30
#